data_88c8dbaa4a64a40b4f7110d9bf202b96
#
_entry.id   88c8dbaa4a64a40b4f7110d9bf202b96
#
_cell.length_a   1.000
_cell.length_b   1.000
_cell.length_c   1.000
_cell.angle_alpha   90.00
_cell.angle_beta   90.00
_cell.angle_gamma   90.00
#
_symmetry.space_group_name_H-M   'P 1'
#
loop_
_entity.id
_entity.type
_entity.pdbx_description
1 polymer ?
#
loop_
_entity_poly.entity_id
_entity_poly.type
_entity_poly.pdbx_seq_one_letter_code
_entity_poly.pdbx_strand_id
1 'polypeptide(L)'
;GEYERPMWYALNKTKPEYDYSFNYQNWYSSVEYECKNTIENVGLFELSPFSKYEIKGENAYEELQRLCTANIKNEVGKCTYTHMLNEGAGIETDLTVVCLEKNYFRIISSAAVRTHDKAHILKHLSKDLEFKDVTDELICLGVFGPKSRDLLSKITKEDLSNENFKFGESKNIKLASINLWVQRLSYVGELGYELYVKKDNGKEVYDLIINIGKDFGLTHCGAHTMDTMRMESGFLHWGHDISPEENQYQAGLNFAISYKKSFDFIGKEKLLKIRGQKLDRRFIMLVLKDSTPGKPLLLHEEPIYLDDKIIGKTTSGNYSFNYNKNLSFGYINSELTNEQLVDKNLYIEIEKKKYLAELLAKPLKLHNFKNI
;
A
#
# COMPACT_ATOMS: atom_id res chain seq x y z
N GLY A 1 -0.12 3.69 -18.74
CA GLY A 1 0.93 2.83 -18.24
C GLY A 1 1.21 1.67 -19.18
N GLU A 2 2.30 0.97 -18.98
CA GLU A 2 2.72 -0.13 -19.84
C GLU A 2 2.01 -1.46 -19.52
N TYR A 3 1.25 -1.48 -18.41
CA TYR A 3 0.55 -2.68 -17.94
C TYR A 3 -0.95 -2.46 -17.91
N GLU A 4 -1.67 -3.47 -18.36
CA GLU A 4 -3.08 -3.63 -18.04
C GLU A 4 -3.21 -4.35 -16.69
N ARG A 5 -4.14 -3.92 -15.86
CA ARG A 5 -4.46 -4.59 -14.60
C ARG A 5 -5.96 -4.74 -14.46
N PRO A 6 -6.44 -5.84 -13.88
CA PRO A 6 -7.86 -6.01 -13.61
C PRO A 6 -8.27 -4.98 -12.55
N MET A 7 -9.32 -4.23 -12.84
CA MET A 7 -9.88 -3.28 -11.88
C MET A 7 -10.90 -3.96 -10.96
N TRP A 8 -11.64 -4.93 -11.47
CA TRP A 8 -12.61 -5.77 -10.80
C TRP A 8 -12.91 -7.01 -11.63
N TYR A 9 -13.48 -8.04 -11.01
CA TYR A 9 -13.88 -9.28 -11.70
C TYR A 9 -15.39 -9.40 -11.72
N ALA A 10 -15.98 -9.39 -12.92
CA ALA A 10 -17.42 -9.41 -13.10
C ALA A 10 -18.07 -10.69 -12.56
N LEU A 11 -19.04 -10.54 -11.67
CA LEU A 11 -19.82 -11.65 -11.13
C LEU A 11 -20.97 -12.01 -12.06
N ASN A 12 -21.23 -13.32 -12.23
CA ASN A 12 -22.40 -13.84 -12.92
C ASN A 12 -22.59 -13.27 -14.34
N LYS A 13 -23.70 -12.55 -14.58
CA LYS A 13 -24.07 -11.96 -15.86
C LYS A 13 -23.68 -10.49 -16.02
N THR A 14 -22.93 -9.92 -15.07
CA THR A 14 -22.44 -8.55 -15.17
C THR A 14 -21.43 -8.45 -16.30
N LYS A 15 -21.59 -7.48 -17.19
CA LYS A 15 -20.60 -7.22 -18.24
C LYS A 15 -19.31 -6.67 -17.60
N PRO A 16 -18.11 -7.12 -18.04
CA PRO A 16 -16.83 -6.60 -17.54
C PRO A 16 -16.47 -5.26 -18.20
N GLU A 17 -17.41 -4.33 -18.21
CA GLU A 17 -17.29 -3.00 -18.80
C GLU A 17 -17.76 -1.96 -17.78
N TYR A 18 -17.17 -0.77 -17.76
CA TYR A 18 -17.62 0.31 -16.92
C TYR A 18 -18.92 0.93 -17.44
N ASP A 19 -19.89 1.02 -16.54
CA ASP A 19 -21.08 1.84 -16.71
C ASP A 19 -21.07 2.90 -15.59
N TYR A 20 -20.50 4.07 -15.92
CA TYR A 20 -20.27 5.12 -14.93
C TYR A 20 -21.56 5.80 -14.50
N SER A 21 -21.69 5.99 -13.20
CA SER A 21 -22.83 6.66 -12.58
C SER A 21 -22.34 7.65 -11.51
N PHE A 22 -23.12 8.69 -11.24
CA PHE A 22 -22.93 9.54 -10.04
C PHE A 22 -23.53 8.91 -8.76
N ASN A 23 -23.97 7.67 -8.82
CA ASN A 23 -24.55 6.92 -7.71
C ASN A 23 -23.89 5.56 -7.54
N TYR A 24 -24.68 4.49 -7.52
CA TYR A 24 -24.19 3.12 -7.42
C TYR A 24 -23.47 2.71 -8.70
N GLN A 25 -22.24 2.22 -8.59
CA GLN A 25 -21.44 1.80 -9.73
C GLN A 25 -21.73 0.34 -10.10
N ASN A 26 -21.72 0.00 -11.39
CA ASN A 26 -22.06 -1.36 -11.85
C ASN A 26 -21.07 -2.44 -11.37
N TRP A 27 -19.85 -2.07 -10.96
CA TRP A 27 -18.84 -2.98 -10.41
C TRP A 27 -18.92 -3.15 -8.87
N TYR A 28 -19.74 -2.38 -8.16
CA TYR A 28 -19.77 -2.38 -6.69
C TYR A 28 -20.14 -3.74 -6.10
N SER A 29 -21.09 -4.47 -6.68
CA SER A 29 -21.43 -5.82 -6.21
C SER A 29 -20.28 -6.81 -6.34
N SER A 30 -19.45 -6.66 -7.38
CA SER A 30 -18.24 -7.48 -7.57
C SER A 30 -17.19 -7.12 -6.54
N VAL A 31 -16.91 -5.83 -6.34
CA VAL A 31 -15.94 -5.35 -5.34
C VAL A 31 -16.39 -5.72 -3.92
N GLU A 32 -17.69 -5.63 -3.62
CA GLU A 32 -18.23 -6.09 -2.34
C GLU A 32 -17.95 -7.57 -2.11
N TYR A 33 -18.21 -8.41 -3.11
CA TYR A 33 -17.92 -9.84 -3.03
C TYR A 33 -16.42 -10.11 -2.83
N GLU A 34 -15.57 -9.46 -3.62
CA GLU A 34 -14.12 -9.59 -3.53
C GLU A 34 -13.59 -9.17 -2.15
N CYS A 35 -14.05 -8.03 -1.60
CA CYS A 35 -13.68 -7.54 -0.28
C CYS A 35 -14.09 -8.54 0.83
N LYS A 36 -15.36 -8.95 0.84
CA LYS A 36 -15.90 -9.88 1.84
C LYS A 36 -15.20 -11.24 1.77
N ASN A 37 -15.00 -11.76 0.55
CA ASN A 37 -14.29 -13.03 0.40
C ASN A 37 -12.83 -12.94 0.86
N THR A 38 -12.15 -11.81 0.64
CA THR A 38 -10.76 -11.65 1.07
C THR A 38 -10.62 -11.68 2.59
N ILE A 39 -11.56 -11.10 3.35
CA ILE A 39 -11.50 -11.14 4.83
C ILE A 39 -11.94 -12.48 5.43
N GLU A 40 -12.67 -13.32 4.69
CA GLU A 40 -13.18 -14.61 5.16
C GLU A 40 -12.34 -15.80 4.66
N ASN A 41 -11.73 -15.66 3.49
CA ASN A 41 -11.08 -16.74 2.77
C ASN A 41 -9.71 -16.31 2.21
N VAL A 42 -9.60 -16.23 0.87
CA VAL A 42 -8.39 -15.82 0.15
C VAL A 42 -8.74 -14.96 -1.06
N GLY A 43 -8.11 -13.80 -1.17
CA GLY A 43 -8.07 -12.98 -2.38
C GLY A 43 -6.75 -13.15 -3.14
N LEU A 44 -6.81 -13.31 -4.45
CA LEU A 44 -5.66 -13.30 -5.35
C LEU A 44 -5.62 -11.98 -6.12
N PHE A 45 -4.52 -11.24 -5.94
CA PHE A 45 -4.31 -9.91 -6.51
C PHE A 45 -3.16 -9.91 -7.51
N GLU A 46 -3.37 -9.27 -8.65
CA GLU A 46 -2.34 -9.04 -9.66
C GLU A 46 -1.52 -7.81 -9.27
N LEU A 47 -0.27 -8.02 -8.86
CA LEU A 47 0.66 -6.98 -8.39
C LEU A 47 1.87 -6.82 -9.30
N SER A 48 1.92 -7.50 -10.45
CA SER A 48 3.06 -7.43 -11.38
C SER A 48 3.38 -6.00 -11.88
N PRO A 49 2.42 -5.07 -11.96
CA PRO A 49 2.73 -3.68 -12.33
C PRO A 49 3.61 -2.92 -11.33
N PHE A 50 3.73 -3.35 -10.07
CA PHE A 50 4.65 -2.72 -9.12
C PHE A 50 6.07 -2.72 -9.67
N SER A 51 6.75 -1.59 -9.54
CA SER A 51 8.13 -1.43 -9.98
C SER A 51 9.08 -2.25 -9.10
N LYS A 52 10.02 -2.94 -9.74
CA LYS A 52 11.01 -3.79 -9.08
C LYS A 52 12.40 -3.44 -9.57
N TYR A 53 13.22 -2.90 -8.68
CA TYR A 53 14.62 -2.57 -8.98
C TYR A 53 15.55 -3.39 -8.14
N GLU A 54 16.70 -3.74 -8.68
CA GLU A 54 17.76 -4.41 -7.94
C GLU A 54 19.01 -3.56 -7.92
N ILE A 55 19.63 -3.48 -6.73
CA ILE A 55 20.87 -2.75 -6.48
C ILE A 55 21.86 -3.72 -5.86
N LYS A 56 23.07 -3.82 -6.45
CA LYS A 56 24.10 -4.73 -6.01
C LYS A 56 25.48 -4.07 -6.07
N GLY A 57 26.31 -4.37 -5.07
CA GLY A 57 27.70 -3.91 -5.00
C GLY A 57 28.14 -3.72 -3.57
N GLU A 58 29.46 -3.58 -3.37
CA GLU A 58 30.06 -3.56 -2.04
C GLU A 58 29.46 -2.49 -1.11
N ASN A 59 29.13 -1.31 -1.66
CA ASN A 59 28.58 -0.16 -0.93
C ASN A 59 27.06 -0.03 -1.06
N ALA A 60 26.35 -1.07 -1.57
CA ALA A 60 24.88 -0.98 -1.80
C ALA A 60 24.10 -0.72 -0.50
N TYR A 61 24.55 -1.30 0.62
CA TYR A 61 23.90 -1.08 1.92
C TYR A 61 24.04 0.38 2.38
N GLU A 62 25.27 0.94 2.34
CA GLU A 62 25.57 2.31 2.73
C GLU A 62 24.79 3.32 1.88
N GLU A 63 24.75 3.10 0.57
CA GLU A 63 23.99 3.94 -0.35
C GLU A 63 22.49 3.91 -0.06
N LEU A 64 21.92 2.73 0.18
CA LEU A 64 20.51 2.63 0.58
C LEU A 64 20.22 3.29 1.93
N GLN A 65 21.18 3.24 2.87
CA GLN A 65 21.07 3.99 4.12
C GLN A 65 21.03 5.51 3.88
N ARG A 66 21.79 6.00 2.90
CA ARG A 66 21.82 7.42 2.52
C ARG A 66 20.57 7.87 1.76
N LEU A 67 19.98 6.98 0.95
CA LEU A 67 18.78 7.29 0.17
C LEU A 67 17.51 7.19 1.00
N CYS A 68 17.42 6.24 1.91
CA CYS A 68 16.19 5.88 2.62
C CYS A 68 16.10 6.50 4.02
N THR A 69 14.93 6.85 4.46
CA THR A 69 14.68 7.43 5.80
C THR A 69 14.76 6.38 6.92
N ALA A 70 14.32 5.17 6.66
CA ALA A 70 14.38 4.07 7.62
C ALA A 70 15.80 3.49 7.75
N ASN A 71 16.04 2.72 8.82
CA ASN A 71 17.25 1.93 8.96
C ASN A 71 17.11 0.63 8.19
N ILE A 72 17.69 0.59 6.99
CA ILE A 72 17.66 -0.59 6.10
C ILE A 72 18.38 -1.76 6.78
N LYS A 73 17.80 -2.94 6.68
CA LYS A 73 18.38 -4.18 7.23
C LYS A 73 19.26 -4.85 6.19
N ASN A 74 20.51 -5.21 6.58
CA ASN A 74 21.45 -5.95 5.74
C ASN A 74 21.47 -7.46 6.10
N GLU A 75 20.36 -7.93 6.65
CA GLU A 75 20.12 -9.35 6.95
C GLU A 75 19.26 -9.94 5.84
N VAL A 76 19.69 -11.06 5.27
CA VAL A 76 18.97 -11.74 4.18
C VAL A 76 17.53 -12.04 4.59
N GLY A 77 16.60 -11.71 3.73
CA GLY A 77 15.18 -11.91 3.94
C GLY A 77 14.48 -10.81 4.74
N LYS A 78 15.16 -9.76 5.22
CA LYS A 78 14.46 -8.65 5.89
C LYS A 78 13.90 -7.65 4.90
N CYS A 79 12.64 -7.28 5.11
CA CYS A 79 11.93 -6.22 4.40
C CYS A 79 11.92 -4.96 5.27
N THR A 80 12.13 -3.81 4.66
CA THR A 80 12.07 -2.51 5.32
C THR A 80 11.20 -1.56 4.52
N TYR A 81 10.05 -1.17 5.08
CA TYR A 81 9.23 -0.09 4.54
C TYR A 81 9.92 1.25 4.81
N THR A 82 10.01 2.10 3.80
CA THR A 82 10.75 3.36 3.87
C THR A 82 10.34 4.34 2.79
N HIS A 83 10.81 5.58 2.92
CA HIS A 83 10.70 6.62 1.90
C HIS A 83 12.08 7.09 1.46
N MET A 84 12.16 7.56 0.22
CA MET A 84 13.25 8.45 -0.20
C MET A 84 12.67 9.87 -0.28
N LEU A 85 13.46 10.85 0.13
CA LEU A 85 13.03 12.24 0.19
C LEU A 85 13.83 13.09 -0.79
N ASN A 86 13.26 14.25 -1.13
CA ASN A 86 14.04 15.33 -1.69
C ASN A 86 14.72 16.17 -0.60
N GLU A 87 15.53 17.14 -0.99
CA GLU A 87 16.23 18.03 -0.07
C GLU A 87 15.28 18.90 0.78
N GLY A 88 14.07 19.15 0.28
CA GLY A 88 12.99 19.84 0.98
C GLY A 88 12.25 18.98 2.00
N ALA A 89 12.62 17.69 2.13
CA ALA A 89 11.97 16.65 2.92
C ALA A 89 10.60 16.18 2.38
N GLY A 90 10.26 16.49 1.14
CA GLY A 90 9.10 15.92 0.46
C GLY A 90 9.30 14.44 0.13
N ILE A 91 8.22 13.66 0.16
CA ILE A 91 8.24 12.21 -0.07
C ILE A 91 8.32 11.93 -1.56
N GLU A 92 9.52 11.71 -2.09
CA GLU A 92 9.74 11.40 -3.51
C GLU A 92 9.29 9.99 -3.86
N THR A 93 9.58 9.01 -2.98
CA THR A 93 9.19 7.61 -3.21
C THR A 93 8.65 6.98 -1.95
N ASP A 94 7.73 6.06 -2.11
CA ASP A 94 7.18 5.18 -1.09
C ASP A 94 7.45 3.74 -1.50
N LEU A 95 8.25 3.02 -0.70
CA LEU A 95 8.81 1.76 -1.16
C LEU A 95 9.15 0.77 -0.03
N THR A 96 9.35 -0.47 -0.43
CA THR A 96 9.91 -1.52 0.43
C THR A 96 11.27 -1.95 -0.11
N VAL A 97 12.28 -1.97 0.77
CA VAL A 97 13.61 -2.52 0.47
C VAL A 97 13.72 -3.91 1.07
N VAL A 98 14.14 -4.88 0.27
CA VAL A 98 14.32 -6.28 0.66
C VAL A 98 15.79 -6.68 0.48
N CYS A 99 16.43 -7.21 1.51
CA CYS A 99 17.77 -7.76 1.42
C CYS A 99 17.71 -9.18 0.84
N LEU A 100 18.17 -9.35 -0.40
CA LEU A 100 18.21 -10.66 -1.09
C LEU A 100 19.46 -11.46 -0.71
N GLU A 101 20.59 -10.77 -0.64
CA GLU A 101 21.90 -11.25 -0.20
C GLU A 101 22.66 -10.09 0.45
N LYS A 102 23.79 -10.36 1.09
CA LYS A 102 24.62 -9.28 1.60
C LYS A 102 25.00 -8.33 0.45
N ASN A 103 24.70 -7.03 0.63
CA ASN A 103 24.93 -5.99 -0.37
C ASN A 103 24.21 -6.21 -1.71
N TYR A 104 23.09 -6.93 -1.68
CA TYR A 104 22.20 -7.10 -2.81
C TYR A 104 20.74 -6.94 -2.37
N PHE A 105 20.07 -5.94 -2.91
CA PHE A 105 18.76 -5.50 -2.46
C PHE A 105 17.79 -5.40 -3.61
N ARG A 106 16.53 -5.71 -3.34
CA ARG A 106 15.41 -5.40 -4.22
C ARG A 106 14.58 -4.30 -3.62
N ILE A 107 14.21 -3.34 -4.45
CA ILE A 107 13.28 -2.24 -4.14
C ILE A 107 11.97 -2.52 -4.84
N ILE A 108 10.86 -2.43 -4.10
CA ILE A 108 9.51 -2.52 -4.63
C ILE A 108 8.84 -1.16 -4.43
N SER A 109 8.34 -0.56 -5.48
CA SER A 109 7.64 0.74 -5.43
C SER A 109 6.38 0.76 -6.29
N SER A 110 5.66 1.88 -6.27
CA SER A 110 4.38 2.04 -6.96
C SER A 110 4.51 1.84 -8.48
N ALA A 111 3.51 1.19 -9.06
CA ALA A 111 3.42 0.93 -10.49
C ALA A 111 3.33 2.22 -11.35
N ALA A 112 2.61 3.22 -10.85
CA ALA A 112 2.30 4.43 -11.61
C ALA A 112 3.53 5.34 -11.85
N VAL A 113 4.58 5.17 -11.04
CA VAL A 113 5.72 6.09 -10.97
C VAL A 113 7.07 5.44 -11.26
N ARG A 114 7.07 4.32 -11.98
CA ARG A 114 8.28 3.57 -12.36
C ARG A 114 9.41 4.46 -12.91
N THR A 115 9.08 5.32 -13.86
CA THR A 115 10.08 6.22 -14.47
C THR A 115 10.57 7.28 -13.50
N HIS A 116 9.69 7.85 -12.69
CA HIS A 116 10.01 8.85 -11.66
C HIS A 116 10.94 8.25 -10.60
N ASP A 117 10.56 7.13 -10.01
CA ASP A 117 11.33 6.47 -8.95
C ASP A 117 12.70 6.02 -9.45
N LYS A 118 12.75 5.43 -10.65
CA LYS A 118 14.00 5.07 -11.31
C LYS A 118 14.92 6.28 -11.51
N ALA A 119 14.36 7.40 -11.97
CA ALA A 119 15.14 8.62 -12.19
C ALA A 119 15.66 9.19 -10.86
N HIS A 120 14.84 9.20 -9.80
CA HIS A 120 15.25 9.66 -8.49
C HIS A 120 16.37 8.78 -7.90
N ILE A 121 16.22 7.46 -7.97
CA ILE A 121 17.25 6.52 -7.50
C ILE A 121 18.56 6.73 -8.26
N LEU A 122 18.53 6.71 -9.59
CA LEU A 122 19.72 6.84 -10.43
C LEU A 122 20.42 8.19 -10.31
N LYS A 123 19.68 9.26 -10.04
CA LYS A 123 20.25 10.61 -9.78
C LYS A 123 21.17 10.62 -8.57
N HIS A 124 20.85 9.80 -7.57
CA HIS A 124 21.52 9.82 -6.28
C HIS A 124 22.38 8.60 -6.01
N LEU A 125 22.21 7.51 -6.77
CA LEU A 125 22.96 6.27 -6.58
C LEU A 125 24.40 6.42 -7.09
N SER A 126 25.35 5.86 -6.36
CA SER A 126 26.75 5.79 -6.79
C SER A 126 26.92 4.96 -8.07
N LYS A 127 27.80 5.42 -8.97
CA LYS A 127 28.02 4.80 -10.29
C LYS A 127 28.77 3.47 -10.27
N ASP A 128 29.36 3.12 -9.15
CA ASP A 128 30.06 1.85 -8.93
C ASP A 128 29.11 0.70 -8.56
N LEU A 129 27.85 1.01 -8.34
CA LEU A 129 26.81 0.03 -8.05
C LEU A 129 26.08 -0.43 -9.32
N GLU A 130 25.81 -1.72 -9.38
CA GLU A 130 24.92 -2.29 -10.39
C GLU A 130 23.47 -1.93 -10.05
N PHE A 131 22.76 -1.27 -10.98
CA PHE A 131 21.33 -1.03 -10.90
C PHE A 131 20.64 -1.74 -12.04
N LYS A 132 19.61 -2.52 -11.72
CA LYS A 132 18.79 -3.24 -12.71
C LYS A 132 17.30 -3.00 -12.45
N ASP A 133 16.57 -2.61 -13.48
CA ASP A 133 15.10 -2.62 -13.49
C ASP A 133 14.63 -4.01 -13.93
N VAL A 134 14.10 -4.78 -12.98
CA VAL A 134 13.63 -6.16 -13.19
C VAL A 134 12.10 -6.27 -13.22
N THR A 135 11.43 -5.13 -13.37
CA THR A 135 9.96 -5.08 -13.36
C THR A 135 9.33 -6.05 -14.34
N ASP A 136 9.85 -6.10 -15.58
CA ASP A 136 9.31 -6.96 -16.64
C ASP A 136 9.78 -8.42 -16.59
N GLU A 137 10.73 -8.73 -15.70
CA GLU A 137 11.28 -10.07 -15.52
C GLU A 137 10.53 -10.87 -14.44
N LEU A 138 9.83 -10.16 -13.53
CA LEU A 138 9.17 -10.73 -12.37
C LEU A 138 7.68 -10.43 -12.36
N ILE A 139 6.88 -11.48 -12.31
CA ILE A 139 5.47 -11.40 -11.94
C ILE A 139 5.36 -11.30 -10.42
N CYS A 140 4.38 -10.55 -9.92
CA CYS A 140 4.06 -10.50 -8.51
C CYS A 140 2.58 -10.86 -8.30
N LEU A 141 2.34 -11.91 -7.54
CA LEU A 141 0.99 -12.35 -7.14
C LEU A 141 0.81 -12.14 -5.64
N GLY A 142 -0.20 -11.35 -5.27
CA GLY A 142 -0.62 -11.18 -3.88
C GLY A 142 -1.64 -12.25 -3.49
N VAL A 143 -1.33 -13.05 -2.47
CA VAL A 143 -2.24 -14.06 -1.90
C VAL A 143 -2.59 -13.60 -0.49
N PHE A 144 -3.75 -12.95 -0.33
CA PHE A 144 -4.14 -12.28 0.90
C PHE A 144 -5.43 -12.86 1.47
N GLY A 145 -5.52 -12.94 2.80
CA GLY A 145 -6.68 -13.43 3.52
C GLY A 145 -6.30 -14.44 4.61
N PRO A 146 -7.21 -14.73 5.56
CA PRO A 146 -6.90 -15.57 6.72
C PRO A 146 -6.48 -17.00 6.35
N LYS A 147 -6.93 -17.54 5.22
CA LYS A 147 -6.58 -18.88 4.74
C LYS A 147 -5.39 -18.91 3.77
N SER A 148 -4.72 -17.78 3.53
CA SER A 148 -3.60 -17.69 2.59
C SER A 148 -2.41 -18.58 2.98
N ARG A 149 -2.08 -18.66 4.28
CA ARG A 149 -1.05 -19.57 4.79
C ARG A 149 -1.39 -21.03 4.55
N ASP A 150 -2.60 -21.43 4.89
CA ASP A 150 -3.06 -22.82 4.74
C ASP A 150 -3.04 -23.25 3.28
N LEU A 151 -3.48 -22.36 2.37
CA LEU A 151 -3.39 -22.58 0.92
C LEU A 151 -1.94 -22.82 0.48
N LEU A 152 -1.03 -21.89 0.80
CA LEU A 152 0.37 -21.98 0.38
C LEU A 152 1.07 -23.20 1.00
N SER A 153 0.74 -23.58 2.22
CA SER A 153 1.28 -24.77 2.90
C SER A 153 0.90 -26.09 2.21
N LYS A 154 -0.10 -26.10 1.31
CA LYS A 154 -0.40 -27.28 0.47
C LYS A 154 0.57 -27.47 -0.69
N ILE A 155 1.28 -26.41 -1.08
CA ILE A 155 2.14 -26.41 -2.28
C ILE A 155 3.61 -26.16 -1.98
N THR A 156 3.96 -25.99 -0.70
CA THR A 156 5.35 -25.92 -0.24
C THR A 156 5.59 -26.84 0.94
N LYS A 157 6.85 -27.22 1.15
CA LYS A 157 7.31 -27.93 2.36
C LYS A 157 7.90 -26.98 3.39
N GLU A 158 8.01 -25.67 3.02
CA GLU A 158 8.55 -24.67 3.92
C GLU A 158 7.56 -24.37 5.05
N ASP A 159 8.09 -24.12 6.24
CA ASP A 159 7.30 -23.71 7.37
C ASP A 159 6.95 -22.21 7.24
N LEU A 160 5.67 -21.95 7.00
CA LEU A 160 5.10 -20.61 6.87
C LEU A 160 4.47 -20.10 8.17
N SER A 161 4.70 -20.79 9.31
CA SER A 161 4.23 -20.36 10.63
C SER A 161 4.75 -18.97 10.98
N ASN A 162 4.07 -18.31 11.93
CA ASN A 162 4.49 -16.98 12.40
C ASN A 162 5.86 -17.00 13.09
N GLU A 163 6.24 -18.12 13.70
CA GLU A 163 7.52 -18.34 14.36
C GLU A 163 8.66 -18.34 13.34
N ASN A 164 8.46 -18.97 12.20
CA ASN A 164 9.48 -19.19 11.18
C ASN A 164 9.41 -18.26 9.98
N PHE A 165 8.29 -17.57 9.76
CA PHE A 165 8.13 -16.59 8.70
C PHE A 165 7.33 -15.38 9.20
N LYS A 166 7.99 -14.43 9.82
CA LYS A 166 7.38 -13.27 10.46
C LYS A 166 6.96 -12.21 9.44
N PHE A 167 5.99 -11.37 9.84
CA PHE A 167 5.66 -10.17 9.07
C PHE A 167 6.90 -9.29 8.85
N GLY A 168 7.07 -8.80 7.62
CA GLY A 168 8.26 -8.03 7.24
C GLY A 168 9.48 -8.90 6.90
N GLU A 169 9.27 -10.19 6.69
CA GLU A 169 10.32 -11.10 6.20
C GLU A 169 10.04 -11.55 4.76
N SER A 170 11.08 -11.98 4.12
CA SER A 170 11.10 -12.54 2.77
C SER A 170 11.95 -13.79 2.75
N LYS A 171 11.52 -14.81 2.02
CA LYS A 171 12.25 -16.07 1.85
C LYS A 171 12.24 -16.50 0.39
N ASN A 172 13.35 -17.12 -0.03
CA ASN A 172 13.33 -17.95 -1.22
C ASN A 172 12.73 -19.30 -0.84
N ILE A 173 11.59 -19.63 -1.38
CA ILE A 173 10.88 -20.89 -1.11
C ILE A 173 10.61 -21.66 -2.39
N LYS A 174 10.32 -22.94 -2.25
CA LYS A 174 9.96 -23.80 -3.36
C LYS A 174 8.47 -24.10 -3.32
N LEU A 175 7.72 -23.57 -4.30
CA LEU A 175 6.34 -23.97 -4.57
C LEU A 175 6.34 -25.08 -5.63
N ALA A 176 5.91 -26.30 -5.25
CA ALA A 176 6.07 -27.51 -6.08
C ALA A 176 7.52 -27.68 -6.59
N SER A 177 7.77 -27.40 -7.89
CA SER A 177 9.12 -27.47 -8.49
C SER A 177 9.82 -26.12 -8.62
N ILE A 178 9.13 -25.00 -8.40
CA ILE A 178 9.57 -23.64 -8.76
C ILE A 178 10.12 -22.93 -7.54
N ASN A 179 11.35 -22.41 -7.64
CA ASN A 179 11.92 -21.51 -6.63
C ASN A 179 11.49 -20.07 -6.91
N LEU A 180 11.03 -19.39 -5.87
CA LEU A 180 10.62 -17.98 -5.95
C LEU A 180 10.81 -17.26 -4.62
N TRP A 181 10.90 -15.94 -4.68
CA TRP A 181 10.90 -15.10 -3.49
C TRP A 181 9.48 -14.82 -3.02
N VAL A 182 9.22 -15.03 -1.74
CA VAL A 182 7.96 -14.73 -1.08
C VAL A 182 8.20 -13.73 0.03
N GLN A 183 7.44 -12.65 0.04
CA GLN A 183 7.46 -11.65 1.10
C GLN A 183 6.19 -11.77 1.93
N ARG A 184 6.32 -11.80 3.25
CA ARG A 184 5.17 -11.75 4.14
C ARG A 184 4.81 -10.31 4.45
N LEU A 185 4.07 -9.72 3.52
CA LEU A 185 3.58 -8.35 3.56
C LEU A 185 2.09 -8.32 3.17
N SER A 186 1.43 -7.21 3.40
CA SER A 186 0.04 -7.01 2.98
C SER A 186 -0.25 -5.52 2.80
N TYR A 187 -0.89 -5.18 1.69
CA TYR A 187 -1.43 -3.84 1.44
C TYR A 187 -2.97 -3.78 1.61
N VAL A 188 -3.60 -4.90 1.96
CA VAL A 188 -5.06 -5.00 2.17
C VAL A 188 -5.43 -5.27 3.64
N GLY A 189 -4.43 -5.29 4.53
CA GLY A 189 -4.65 -5.47 5.96
C GLY A 189 -5.05 -6.87 6.41
N GLU A 190 -4.84 -7.88 5.56
CA GLU A 190 -5.02 -9.30 5.88
C GLU A 190 -3.68 -10.01 6.00
N LEU A 191 -3.68 -11.21 6.60
CA LEU A 191 -2.54 -12.13 6.45
C LEU A 191 -2.24 -12.29 4.97
N GLY A 192 -0.98 -12.18 4.58
CA GLY A 192 -0.70 -12.19 3.17
C GLY A 192 0.74 -12.43 2.78
N TYR A 193 0.87 -12.84 1.53
CA TYR A 193 2.13 -13.18 0.90
C TYR A 193 2.17 -12.61 -0.51
N GLU A 194 3.26 -11.94 -0.83
CA GLU A 194 3.58 -11.48 -2.18
C GLU A 194 4.60 -12.43 -2.80
N LEU A 195 4.24 -13.05 -3.91
CA LEU A 195 5.01 -14.06 -4.59
C LEU A 195 5.70 -13.46 -5.81
N TYR A 196 7.01 -13.36 -5.80
CA TYR A 196 7.83 -12.82 -6.89
C TYR A 196 8.38 -13.96 -7.74
N VAL A 197 7.77 -14.15 -8.88
CA VAL A 197 7.98 -15.30 -9.77
C VAL A 197 8.66 -14.85 -11.06
N LYS A 198 9.66 -15.58 -11.55
CA LYS A 198 10.19 -15.33 -12.89
C LYS A 198 9.08 -15.46 -13.93
N LYS A 199 9.03 -14.53 -14.89
CA LYS A 199 7.97 -14.41 -15.90
C LYS A 199 7.65 -15.76 -16.57
N ASP A 200 8.67 -16.54 -16.92
CA ASP A 200 8.52 -17.83 -17.61
C ASP A 200 7.75 -18.87 -16.78
N ASN A 201 7.83 -18.78 -15.45
CA ASN A 201 7.14 -19.68 -14.52
C ASN A 201 5.80 -19.10 -14.02
N GLY A 202 5.44 -17.89 -14.44
CA GLY A 202 4.28 -17.17 -13.90
C GLY A 202 2.97 -17.92 -14.08
N LYS A 203 2.74 -18.43 -15.29
CA LYS A 203 1.52 -19.19 -15.59
C LYS A 203 1.42 -20.46 -14.76
N GLU A 204 2.51 -21.20 -14.60
CA GLU A 204 2.52 -22.46 -13.82
C GLU A 204 2.20 -22.19 -12.34
N VAL A 205 2.82 -21.14 -11.73
CA VAL A 205 2.53 -20.77 -10.34
C VAL A 205 1.10 -20.27 -10.18
N TYR A 206 0.61 -19.45 -11.11
CA TYR A 206 -0.77 -18.97 -11.11
C TYR A 206 -1.76 -20.15 -11.17
N ASP A 207 -1.61 -21.06 -12.13
CA ASP A 207 -2.49 -22.22 -12.28
C ASP A 207 -2.47 -23.11 -11.03
N LEU A 208 -1.31 -23.29 -10.42
CA LEU A 208 -1.15 -24.06 -9.18
C LEU A 208 -1.95 -23.41 -8.03
N ILE A 209 -1.81 -22.09 -7.85
CA ILE A 209 -2.54 -21.35 -6.81
C ILE A 209 -4.05 -21.43 -7.05
N ILE A 210 -4.51 -21.22 -8.29
CA ILE A 210 -5.93 -21.30 -8.64
C ILE A 210 -6.50 -22.69 -8.37
N ASN A 211 -5.79 -23.73 -8.75
CA ASN A 211 -6.28 -25.11 -8.57
C ASN A 211 -6.45 -25.48 -7.10
N ILE A 212 -5.44 -25.20 -6.28
CA ILE A 212 -5.51 -25.46 -4.83
C ILE A 212 -6.44 -24.46 -4.14
N GLY A 213 -6.48 -23.23 -4.60
CA GLY A 213 -7.29 -22.15 -4.03
C GLY A 213 -8.79 -22.44 -4.01
N LYS A 214 -9.29 -23.31 -4.89
CA LYS A 214 -10.71 -23.74 -4.89
C LYS A 214 -11.16 -24.27 -3.54
N ASP A 215 -10.30 -25.04 -2.87
CA ASP A 215 -10.60 -25.65 -1.58
C ASP A 215 -10.56 -24.64 -0.42
N PHE A 216 -10.00 -23.46 -0.67
CA PHE A 216 -9.84 -22.36 0.31
C PHE A 216 -10.75 -21.16 0.03
N GLY A 217 -11.67 -21.26 -0.93
CA GLY A 217 -12.57 -20.17 -1.31
C GLY A 217 -11.82 -19.00 -1.97
N LEU A 218 -10.75 -19.28 -2.72
CA LEU A 218 -9.99 -18.23 -3.41
C LEU A 218 -10.86 -17.53 -4.46
N THR A 219 -10.79 -16.20 -4.47
CA THR A 219 -11.36 -15.36 -5.53
C THR A 219 -10.30 -14.42 -6.09
N HIS A 220 -10.44 -14.06 -7.36
CA HIS A 220 -9.64 -12.98 -7.94
C HIS A 220 -10.15 -11.65 -7.43
N CYS A 221 -9.22 -10.73 -7.19
CA CYS A 221 -9.51 -9.39 -6.68
C CYS A 221 -8.85 -8.33 -7.54
N GLY A 222 -9.63 -7.32 -7.90
CA GLY A 222 -9.17 -6.20 -8.72
C GLY A 222 -8.60 -5.05 -7.93
N ALA A 223 -8.14 -4.02 -8.65
CA ALA A 223 -7.52 -2.84 -8.05
C ALA A 223 -8.51 -2.03 -7.19
N HIS A 224 -9.80 -2.02 -7.51
CA HIS A 224 -10.82 -1.37 -6.67
C HIS A 224 -10.94 -2.02 -5.30
N THR A 225 -10.87 -3.35 -5.23
CA THR A 225 -10.87 -4.10 -3.96
C THR A 225 -9.62 -3.76 -3.14
N MET A 226 -8.45 -3.75 -3.79
CA MET A 226 -7.20 -3.36 -3.12
C MET A 226 -7.28 -1.93 -2.56
N ASP A 227 -7.81 -0.97 -3.34
CA ASP A 227 -7.94 0.43 -2.92
C ASP A 227 -8.94 0.58 -1.76
N THR A 228 -10.07 -0.11 -1.80
CA THR A 228 -11.02 -0.15 -0.68
C THR A 228 -10.35 -0.67 0.60
N MET A 229 -9.72 -1.83 0.53
CA MET A 229 -9.16 -2.52 1.71
C MET A 229 -7.91 -1.83 2.28
N ARG A 230 -7.07 -1.17 1.44
CA ARG A 230 -5.93 -0.38 1.93
C ARG A 230 -6.42 0.82 2.76
N MET A 231 -7.52 1.47 2.33
CA MET A 231 -8.11 2.58 3.09
C MET A 231 -8.69 2.11 4.42
N GLU A 232 -9.38 0.96 4.46
CA GLU A 232 -9.84 0.34 5.71
C GLU A 232 -8.70 0.17 6.72
N SER A 233 -7.50 -0.12 6.22
CA SER A 233 -6.27 -0.34 7.00
C SER A 233 -5.44 0.93 7.25
N GLY A 234 -5.85 2.07 6.71
CA GLY A 234 -5.14 3.33 6.86
C GLY A 234 -3.83 3.42 6.07
N PHE A 235 -3.67 2.61 5.00
CA PHE A 235 -2.49 2.67 4.14
C PHE A 235 -2.64 3.75 3.07
N LEU A 236 -1.62 4.57 2.93
CA LEU A 236 -1.58 5.67 1.99
C LEU A 236 -1.15 5.20 0.60
N HIS A 237 -1.55 5.96 -0.41
CA HIS A 237 -1.20 5.71 -1.80
C HIS A 237 -0.37 6.89 -2.33
N TRP A 238 0.85 6.60 -2.77
CA TRP A 238 1.71 7.62 -3.38
C TRP A 238 1.12 8.10 -4.71
N GLY A 239 1.08 9.42 -4.89
CA GLY A 239 0.44 10.09 -6.02
C GLY A 239 -1.02 10.48 -5.76
N HIS A 240 -1.62 10.04 -4.65
CA HIS A 240 -2.93 10.46 -4.18
C HIS A 240 -2.85 11.06 -2.78
N ASP A 241 -2.42 10.27 -1.78
CA ASP A 241 -2.40 10.68 -0.38
C ASP A 241 -1.06 11.29 0.04
N ILE A 242 0.01 10.92 -0.65
CA ILE A 242 1.37 11.43 -0.42
C ILE A 242 2.07 11.69 -1.75
N SER A 243 2.93 12.72 -1.75
CA SER A 243 3.67 13.21 -2.89
C SER A 243 4.91 13.99 -2.43
N PRO A 244 5.74 14.57 -3.31
CA PRO A 244 6.82 15.47 -2.92
C PRO A 244 6.36 16.75 -2.19
N GLU A 245 5.07 17.05 -2.15
CA GLU A 245 4.51 18.18 -1.42
C GLU A 245 4.31 17.91 0.08
N GLU A 246 4.23 16.64 0.48
CA GLU A 246 4.07 16.21 1.86
C GLU A 246 5.39 15.70 2.44
N ASN A 247 5.61 16.00 3.72
CA ASN A 247 6.64 15.35 4.51
C ASN A 247 6.04 14.27 5.43
N GLN A 248 6.89 13.41 5.97
CA GLN A 248 6.46 12.28 6.79
C GLN A 248 5.71 12.68 8.09
N TYR A 249 5.93 13.89 8.62
CA TYR A 249 5.18 14.37 9.79
C TYR A 249 3.76 14.77 9.41
N GLN A 250 3.60 15.49 8.29
CA GLN A 250 2.29 15.85 7.76
C GLN A 250 1.46 14.61 7.41
N ALA A 251 2.10 13.61 6.79
CA ALA A 251 1.47 12.36 6.36
C ALA A 251 1.23 11.35 7.50
N GLY A 252 1.72 11.60 8.73
CA GLY A 252 1.62 10.64 9.83
C GLY A 252 2.55 9.42 9.68
N LEU A 253 3.56 9.49 8.81
CA LEU A 253 4.50 8.41 8.46
C LEU A 253 5.85 8.53 9.18
N ASN A 254 5.91 9.31 10.25
CA ASN A 254 7.15 9.54 11.00
C ASN A 254 7.73 8.28 11.66
N PHE A 255 6.96 7.19 11.80
CA PHE A 255 7.45 5.90 12.26
C PHE A 255 8.49 5.28 11.31
N ALA A 256 8.47 5.67 10.02
CA ALA A 256 9.42 5.22 9.00
C ALA A 256 10.72 6.07 8.95
N ILE A 257 10.94 6.95 9.94
CA ILE A 257 12.16 7.76 10.06
C ILE A 257 13.07 7.17 11.14
N SER A 258 14.30 6.86 10.81
CA SER A 258 15.33 6.42 11.77
C SER A 258 16.42 7.47 11.96
N TYR A 259 16.23 8.36 12.92
CA TYR A 259 17.27 9.36 13.27
C TYR A 259 18.50 8.77 13.99
N LYS A 260 18.38 7.56 14.54
CA LYS A 260 19.42 6.91 15.32
C LYS A 260 20.36 6.02 14.51
N LYS A 261 20.09 5.83 13.21
CA LYS A 261 21.00 5.08 12.34
C LYS A 261 22.32 5.84 12.15
N SER A 262 23.40 5.11 11.89
CA SER A 262 24.76 5.66 11.78
C SER A 262 24.98 6.50 10.51
N PHE A 263 24.06 6.50 9.60
CA PHE A 263 24.14 7.18 8.30
C PHE A 263 23.18 8.36 8.25
N ASP A 264 23.63 9.43 7.62
CA ASP A 264 22.75 10.51 7.23
C ASP A 264 21.95 10.12 5.98
N PHE A 265 20.82 10.78 5.78
CA PHE A 265 19.97 10.55 4.61
C PHE A 265 19.48 11.87 4.00
N ILE A 266 19.12 11.84 2.73
CA ILE A 266 18.62 13.01 2.00
C ILE A 266 17.35 13.55 2.67
N GLY A 267 17.33 14.88 2.89
CA GLY A 267 16.20 15.55 3.58
C GLY A 267 16.24 15.53 5.11
N LYS A 268 17.21 14.81 5.75
CA LYS A 268 17.31 14.69 7.22
C LYS A 268 17.41 16.04 7.93
N GLU A 269 18.25 16.94 7.44
CA GLU A 269 18.43 18.27 8.05
C GLU A 269 17.13 19.06 8.07
N LYS A 270 16.37 19.03 6.96
CA LYS A 270 15.07 19.70 6.86
C LYS A 270 14.03 19.06 7.77
N LEU A 271 13.99 17.71 7.83
CA LEU A 271 13.10 17.00 8.76
C LEU A 271 13.41 17.33 10.22
N LEU A 272 14.67 17.44 10.60
CA LEU A 272 15.04 17.83 11.97
C LEU A 272 14.58 19.26 12.31
N LYS A 273 14.59 20.18 11.35
CA LYS A 273 14.05 21.54 11.54
C LYS A 273 12.52 21.54 11.72
N ILE A 274 11.81 20.63 11.07
CA ILE A 274 10.34 20.51 11.15
C ILE A 274 9.92 19.75 12.42
N ARG A 275 10.77 18.86 12.90
CA ARG A 275 10.48 17.99 14.04
C ARG A 275 10.06 18.77 15.28
N GLY A 276 8.89 18.43 15.83
CA GLY A 276 8.34 19.07 17.01
C GLY A 276 7.74 20.45 16.77
N GLN A 277 7.75 20.94 15.53
CA GLN A 277 7.00 22.14 15.18
C GLN A 277 5.51 21.83 15.06
N LYS A 278 4.68 22.86 15.28
CA LYS A 278 3.25 22.79 14.99
C LYS A 278 3.05 22.62 13.49
N LEU A 279 2.32 21.58 13.12
CA LEU A 279 1.95 21.36 11.72
C LEU A 279 0.80 22.29 11.35
N ASP A 280 0.95 23.01 10.26
CA ASP A 280 -0.09 23.80 9.63
C ASP A 280 -1.06 22.95 8.79
N ARG A 281 -0.57 21.80 8.32
CA ARG A 281 -1.28 20.82 7.49
C ARG A 281 -0.99 19.42 8.00
N ARG A 282 -2.02 18.57 8.09
CA ARG A 282 -1.85 17.18 8.49
C ARG A 282 -2.86 16.25 7.87
N PHE A 283 -2.46 15.01 7.68
CA PHE A 283 -3.30 13.92 7.24
C PHE A 283 -4.36 13.57 8.27
N ILE A 284 -5.57 13.29 7.80
CA ILE A 284 -6.69 12.78 8.59
C ILE A 284 -7.44 11.69 7.82
N MET A 285 -8.13 10.85 8.59
CA MET A 285 -9.08 9.86 8.09
C MET A 285 -10.48 10.24 8.56
N LEU A 286 -11.46 10.19 7.67
CA LEU A 286 -12.85 10.54 7.93
C LEU A 286 -13.78 9.41 7.48
N VAL A 287 -14.95 9.32 8.15
CA VAL A 287 -16.10 8.52 7.67
C VAL A 287 -17.33 9.41 7.57
N LEU A 288 -18.14 9.22 6.55
CA LEU A 288 -19.44 9.87 6.47
C LEU A 288 -20.44 9.17 7.41
N LYS A 289 -21.24 9.96 8.15
CA LYS A 289 -22.24 9.41 9.09
C LYS A 289 -23.37 8.68 8.39
N ASP A 290 -23.96 9.31 7.39
CA ASP A 290 -25.11 8.80 6.66
C ASP A 290 -24.71 8.53 5.22
N SER A 291 -24.39 7.27 4.91
CA SER A 291 -23.95 6.90 3.58
C SER A 291 -24.31 5.46 3.24
N THR A 292 -24.56 5.22 1.96
CA THR A 292 -24.70 3.90 1.36
C THR A 292 -23.80 3.82 0.13
N PRO A 293 -23.56 2.64 -0.47
CA PRO A 293 -22.71 2.54 -1.65
C PRO A 293 -23.13 3.51 -2.75
N GLY A 294 -22.24 4.44 -3.12
CA GLY A 294 -22.49 5.46 -4.15
C GLY A 294 -23.44 6.60 -3.76
N LYS A 295 -23.85 6.71 -2.51
CA LYS A 295 -24.73 7.80 -2.03
C LYS A 295 -24.23 8.35 -0.68
N PRO A 296 -23.46 9.47 -0.69
CA PRO A 296 -22.91 10.11 -1.89
C PRO A 296 -21.75 9.32 -2.51
N LEU A 297 -21.44 9.61 -3.78
CA LEU A 297 -20.24 9.10 -4.43
C LEU A 297 -19.04 9.98 -4.00
N LEU A 298 -18.24 9.45 -3.10
CA LEU A 298 -17.02 10.09 -2.58
C LEU A 298 -15.82 9.60 -3.39
N LEU A 299 -15.01 10.52 -3.91
CA LEU A 299 -13.86 10.23 -4.75
C LEU A 299 -12.57 10.83 -4.14
N HIS A 300 -12.26 12.08 -4.49
CA HIS A 300 -11.11 12.85 -4.00
C HIS A 300 -11.28 14.33 -4.39
N GLU A 301 -10.45 15.21 -3.80
CA GLU A 301 -10.44 16.66 -4.01
C GLU A 301 -11.70 17.38 -3.48
N GLU A 302 -12.59 16.69 -2.77
CA GLU A 302 -13.74 17.30 -2.14
C GLU A 302 -13.32 18.20 -0.97
N PRO A 303 -13.91 19.42 -0.83
CA PRO A 303 -13.61 20.32 0.28
C PRO A 303 -14.02 19.74 1.64
N ILE A 304 -13.12 19.86 2.62
CA ILE A 304 -13.39 19.52 4.02
C ILE A 304 -13.68 20.80 4.79
N TYR A 305 -14.79 20.84 5.50
CA TYR A 305 -15.24 21.97 6.30
C TYR A 305 -15.15 21.66 7.79
N LEU A 306 -14.78 22.67 8.56
CA LEU A 306 -15.07 22.77 9.98
C LEU A 306 -16.13 23.86 10.14
N ASP A 307 -17.34 23.47 10.53
CA ASP A 307 -18.53 24.30 10.47
C ASP A 307 -18.74 24.88 9.05
N ASP A 308 -18.56 26.18 8.83
CA ASP A 308 -18.69 26.82 7.51
C ASP A 308 -17.37 27.21 6.84
N LYS A 309 -16.24 26.90 7.48
CA LYS A 309 -14.91 27.23 6.94
C LYS A 309 -14.27 26.01 6.27
N ILE A 310 -13.82 26.17 5.03
CA ILE A 310 -12.96 25.17 4.36
C ILE A 310 -11.62 25.12 5.10
N ILE A 311 -11.25 23.93 5.57
CA ILE A 311 -10.00 23.67 6.29
C ILE A 311 -9.07 22.70 5.55
N GLY A 312 -9.51 22.14 4.44
CA GLY A 312 -8.72 21.19 3.67
C GLY A 312 -9.48 20.53 2.54
N LYS A 313 -8.94 19.44 2.02
CA LYS A 313 -9.54 18.64 0.95
C LYS A 313 -9.25 17.16 1.12
N THR A 314 -10.07 16.32 0.52
CA THR A 314 -9.89 14.88 0.46
C THR A 314 -8.80 14.51 -0.56
N THR A 315 -8.11 13.39 -0.36
CA THR A 315 -7.10 12.84 -1.27
C THR A 315 -7.51 11.48 -1.80
N SER A 316 -8.28 10.73 -1.04
CA SER A 316 -8.88 9.46 -1.43
C SER A 316 -10.28 9.34 -0.84
N GLY A 317 -11.18 8.71 -1.59
CA GLY A 317 -12.53 8.39 -1.14
C GLY A 317 -12.98 7.04 -1.68
N ASN A 318 -13.59 6.22 -0.83
CA ASN A 318 -14.12 4.92 -1.25
C ASN A 318 -15.19 4.44 -0.28
N TYR A 319 -16.06 3.55 -0.76
CA TYR A 319 -17.01 2.86 0.11
C TYR A 319 -16.40 1.57 0.65
N SER A 320 -16.30 1.46 1.97
CA SER A 320 -15.89 0.23 2.63
C SER A 320 -17.08 -0.73 2.73
N PHE A 321 -17.03 -1.81 1.98
CA PHE A 321 -18.05 -2.87 2.01
C PHE A 321 -17.94 -3.75 3.26
N ASN A 322 -16.76 -3.84 3.87
CA ASN A 322 -16.55 -4.62 5.08
C ASN A 322 -17.12 -3.92 6.33
N TYR A 323 -17.10 -2.60 6.35
CA TYR A 323 -17.54 -1.79 7.49
C TYR A 323 -18.81 -0.97 7.21
N ASN A 324 -19.34 -1.03 5.98
CA ASN A 324 -20.53 -0.28 5.54
C ASN A 324 -20.39 1.23 5.79
N LYS A 325 -19.27 1.83 5.37
CA LYS A 325 -18.94 3.24 5.58
C LYS A 325 -18.31 3.84 4.32
N ASN A 326 -18.67 5.09 3.99
CA ASN A 326 -17.84 5.89 3.10
C ASN A 326 -16.61 6.39 3.87
N LEU A 327 -15.44 5.98 3.41
CA LEU A 327 -14.14 6.38 3.93
C LEU A 327 -13.55 7.50 3.09
N SER A 328 -12.91 8.45 3.73
CA SER A 328 -12.11 9.47 3.10
C SER A 328 -10.77 9.65 3.80
N PHE A 329 -9.73 9.84 3.01
CA PHE A 329 -8.45 10.38 3.45
C PHE A 329 -8.33 11.82 2.96
N GLY A 330 -7.58 12.63 3.67
CA GLY A 330 -7.36 14.01 3.26
C GLY A 330 -6.40 14.75 4.15
N TYR A 331 -6.13 15.99 3.79
CA TYR A 331 -5.32 16.90 4.58
C TYR A 331 -6.14 18.09 5.02
N ILE A 332 -5.91 18.54 6.24
CA ILE A 332 -6.51 19.74 6.79
C ILE A 332 -5.45 20.75 7.20
N ASN A 333 -5.72 22.01 6.89
CA ASN A 333 -4.96 23.17 7.37
C ASN A 333 -5.65 23.70 8.64
N SER A 334 -5.45 22.98 9.76
CA SER A 334 -6.09 23.34 11.03
C SER A 334 -5.06 23.36 12.15
N GLU A 335 -5.17 24.33 13.00
CA GLU A 335 -4.37 24.42 14.21
C GLU A 335 -4.84 23.48 15.32
N LEU A 336 -6.05 22.92 15.20
CA LEU A 336 -6.63 22.00 16.17
C LEU A 336 -5.99 20.63 16.08
N THR A 337 -5.79 19.96 17.21
CA THR A 337 -5.35 18.57 17.28
C THR A 337 -6.50 17.63 16.90
N ASN A 338 -6.19 16.34 16.67
CA ASN A 338 -7.24 15.35 16.38
C ASN A 338 -8.22 15.22 17.55
N GLU A 339 -7.72 15.27 18.80
CA GLU A 339 -8.55 15.21 20.01
C GLU A 339 -9.53 16.40 20.09
N GLN A 340 -9.09 17.57 19.66
CA GLN A 340 -9.93 18.76 19.61
C GLN A 340 -10.95 18.76 18.47
N LEU A 341 -10.70 17.97 17.42
CA LEU A 341 -11.60 17.84 16.25
C LEU A 341 -12.68 16.77 16.44
N VAL A 342 -12.45 15.76 17.31
CA VAL A 342 -13.39 14.63 17.51
C VAL A 342 -14.82 15.12 17.86
N ASP A 343 -14.93 16.21 18.62
CA ASP A 343 -16.23 16.76 19.05
C ASP A 343 -16.72 17.93 18.16
N LYS A 344 -16.11 18.09 16.95
CA LYS A 344 -16.49 19.17 16.04
C LYS A 344 -17.31 18.66 14.87
N ASN A 345 -18.11 19.55 14.30
CA ASN A 345 -18.87 19.26 13.08
C ASN A 345 -17.95 19.41 11.86
N LEU A 346 -17.43 18.27 11.40
CA LEU A 346 -16.71 18.18 10.15
C LEU A 346 -17.68 17.81 9.03
N TYR A 347 -17.51 18.39 7.85
CA TYR A 347 -18.31 18.07 6.67
C TYR A 347 -17.39 17.87 5.47
N ILE A 348 -17.82 17.00 4.56
CA ILE A 348 -17.26 16.88 3.22
C ILE A 348 -18.33 17.39 2.24
N GLU A 349 -17.97 18.32 1.37
CA GLU A 349 -18.88 18.80 0.33
C GLU A 349 -18.73 17.96 -0.92
N ILE A 350 -19.79 17.24 -1.26
CA ILE A 350 -19.90 16.37 -2.44
C ILE A 350 -21.09 16.85 -3.27
N GLU A 351 -20.90 17.13 -4.55
CA GLU A 351 -21.96 17.62 -5.44
C GLU A 351 -22.70 18.85 -4.86
N LYS A 352 -21.97 19.79 -4.27
CA LYS A 352 -22.50 21.01 -3.62
C LYS A 352 -23.39 20.75 -2.41
N LYS A 353 -23.30 19.57 -1.80
CA LYS A 353 -24.00 19.22 -0.54
C LYS A 353 -22.98 18.88 0.53
N LYS A 354 -23.18 19.42 1.72
CA LYS A 354 -22.34 19.07 2.89
C LYS A 354 -22.86 17.80 3.56
N TYR A 355 -22.00 16.83 3.71
CA TYR A 355 -22.26 15.59 4.43
C TYR A 355 -21.46 15.56 5.71
N LEU A 356 -22.13 15.26 6.82
CA LEU A 356 -21.49 15.21 8.14
C LEU A 356 -20.48 14.05 8.17
N ALA A 357 -19.27 14.35 8.62
CA ALA A 357 -18.18 13.40 8.71
C ALA A 357 -17.65 13.29 10.15
N GLU A 358 -17.16 12.11 10.50
CA GLU A 358 -16.48 11.85 11.77
C GLU A 358 -15.01 11.61 11.54
N LEU A 359 -14.18 12.20 12.41
CA LEU A 359 -12.75 11.92 12.42
C LEU A 359 -12.47 10.53 12.99
N LEU A 360 -11.70 9.74 12.26
CA LEU A 360 -11.18 8.47 12.75
C LEU A 360 -9.82 8.68 13.43
N ALA A 361 -9.73 8.36 14.71
CA ALA A 361 -8.47 8.36 15.44
C ALA A 361 -7.56 7.17 15.07
N LYS A 362 -8.13 6.10 14.51
CA LYS A 362 -7.46 4.88 14.06
C LYS A 362 -8.14 4.35 12.81
N PRO A 363 -7.44 3.57 11.98
CA PRO A 363 -8.06 2.85 10.87
C PRO A 363 -9.21 1.97 11.34
N LEU A 364 -10.20 1.72 10.48
CA LEU A 364 -11.31 0.81 10.78
C LEU A 364 -10.80 -0.62 11.02
N LYS A 365 -9.82 -1.05 10.25
CA LYS A 365 -9.17 -2.34 10.41
C LYS A 365 -7.91 -2.22 11.25
N LEU A 366 -7.86 -2.96 12.34
CA LEU A 366 -6.66 -3.06 13.16
C LEU A 366 -5.66 -4.04 12.53
N HIS A 367 -4.35 -3.75 12.68
CA HIS A 367 -3.27 -4.51 12.04
C HIS A 367 -2.94 -5.83 12.76
N ASN A 368 -3.94 -6.64 13.06
CA ASN A 368 -3.76 -7.93 13.73
C ASN A 368 -3.04 -8.98 12.86
N PHE A 369 -3.13 -8.83 11.54
CA PHE A 369 -2.50 -9.73 10.55
C PHE A 369 -0.98 -9.85 10.68
N LYS A 370 -0.32 -8.93 11.39
CA LYS A 370 1.13 -8.97 11.63
C LYS A 370 1.52 -10.08 12.61
N ASN A 371 0.60 -10.52 13.45
CA ASN A 371 0.85 -11.44 14.57
C ASN A 371 0.17 -12.81 14.41
N ILE A 372 -0.46 -13.07 13.27
CA ILE A 372 -1.18 -14.32 12.99
C ILE A 372 -0.48 -15.16 11.94
#